data_d347acc811c23b895ed1db6ca8ca32d8
#
_entry.id   d347acc811c23b895ed1db6ca8ca32d8
#
_cell.length_a   1.000
_cell.length_b   1.000
_cell.length_c   1.000
_cell.angle_alpha   90.00
_cell.angle_beta   90.00
_cell.angle_gamma   90.00
#
_symmetry.space_group_name_H-M   'P 1'
#
loop_
_entity.id
_entity.type
_entity.pdbx_description
1 polymer ?
#
loop_
_entity_poly.entity_id
_entity_poly.type
_entity_poly.pdbx_seq_one_letter_code
_entity_poly.pdbx_strand_id
1 'polypeptide(L)'
;MNFPALENKIYLDTARSGLMYDDLLKWRKEHENDFLINGSQFRANHESFLDNVRLQINNFINSPDSNTCLVNNFSTGLALLLNHIKSSSKILIINEDYPSITNKIIYSGFEFCSIENTWDLENQILKGIKKFTPDVFIFSIVQYIDGLLIDLDFIKKIKTKYPDILIVADGTQFFGTKSFDFKSSGIDIVISSGYKWMLGGYGNGFISFNKIIPLHHFKKDLNSINLLEIFEQGHLDTLSFGSLGFSLNQISSYGMKKIENQINLLSSYAKEILTKKKLLSDKIVRRKHHSSIFNIKGDHNLFIKLKNNKIICSKRGDGLRISFNFYNKKNEIDLLNKIL
;
A
#
# COMPACT_ATOMS: atom_id res chain seq x y z
N MET A 1 -7.89 15.27 13.03
CA MET A 1 -8.45 13.89 12.89
C MET A 1 -8.73 13.31 14.27
N ASN A 2 -9.98 13.19 14.65
CA ASN A 2 -10.43 12.44 15.84
C ASN A 2 -10.93 11.06 15.40
N PHE A 3 -10.59 10.01 16.15
CA PHE A 3 -10.90 8.62 15.82
C PHE A 3 -11.77 8.00 16.92
N PRO A 4 -13.12 8.07 16.85
CA PRO A 4 -14.02 7.54 17.89
C PRO A 4 -13.80 6.05 18.17
N ALA A 5 -13.33 5.31 17.17
CA ALA A 5 -13.00 3.89 17.36
C ALA A 5 -11.90 3.62 18.40
N LEU A 6 -11.11 4.63 18.80
CA LEU A 6 -10.02 4.48 19.78
C LEU A 6 -10.43 4.75 21.23
N GLU A 7 -11.64 5.24 21.49
CA GLU A 7 -12.08 5.62 22.84
C GLU A 7 -12.06 4.45 23.84
N ASN A 8 -12.42 3.25 23.38
CA ASN A 8 -12.61 2.09 24.26
C ASN A 8 -11.80 0.85 23.83
N LYS A 9 -10.82 0.99 22.92
CA LYS A 9 -10.03 -0.13 22.41
C LYS A 9 -8.66 0.30 21.89
N ILE A 10 -7.73 -0.61 21.93
CA ILE A 10 -6.41 -0.48 21.28
C ILE A 10 -6.53 -1.08 19.88
N TYR A 11 -6.40 -0.24 18.86
CA TYR A 11 -6.53 -0.68 17.46
C TYR A 11 -5.17 -0.93 16.84
N LEU A 12 -4.81 -2.20 16.68
CA LEU A 12 -3.54 -2.65 16.09
C LEU A 12 -3.75 -3.38 14.75
N ASP A 13 -4.75 -2.98 13.95
CA ASP A 13 -5.12 -3.68 12.71
C ASP A 13 -5.25 -2.77 11.48
N THR A 14 -4.53 -1.65 11.45
CA THR A 14 -4.47 -0.74 10.30
C THR A 14 -4.03 -1.47 9.02
N ALA A 15 -3.12 -2.43 9.14
CA ALA A 15 -2.69 -3.27 8.02
C ALA A 15 -3.84 -4.06 7.36
N ARG A 16 -4.98 -4.24 8.04
CA ARG A 16 -6.23 -4.78 7.49
C ARG A 16 -7.14 -3.68 6.99
N SER A 17 -7.37 -2.65 7.82
CA SER A 17 -8.25 -1.51 7.49
C SER A 17 -7.85 -0.28 8.28
N GLY A 18 -7.74 0.87 7.65
CA GLY A 18 -7.63 2.16 8.31
C GLY A 18 -8.93 2.52 9.04
N LEU A 19 -8.80 3.37 10.05
CA LEU A 19 -9.97 3.89 10.78
C LEU A 19 -10.58 5.08 10.03
N MET A 20 -11.89 5.17 10.07
CA MET A 20 -12.58 6.40 9.71
C MET A 20 -12.49 7.40 10.87
N TYR A 21 -12.42 8.69 10.56
CA TYR A 21 -12.34 9.78 11.51
C TYR A 21 -13.45 10.81 11.25
N ASP A 22 -13.76 11.62 12.26
CA ASP A 22 -14.92 12.49 12.26
C ASP A 22 -14.98 13.46 11.08
N ASP A 23 -13.84 14.09 10.73
CA ASP A 23 -13.79 15.05 9.62
C ASP A 23 -14.11 14.39 8.28
N LEU A 24 -13.64 13.15 8.05
CA LEU A 24 -13.95 12.41 6.84
C LEU A 24 -15.45 12.03 6.79
N LEU A 25 -16.02 11.59 7.92
CA LEU A 25 -17.44 11.29 7.99
C LEU A 25 -18.30 12.54 7.71
N LYS A 26 -17.89 13.70 8.23
CA LYS A 26 -18.56 14.98 7.96
C LYS A 26 -18.51 15.32 6.47
N TRP A 27 -17.32 15.28 5.87
CA TRP A 27 -17.14 15.52 4.43
C TRP A 27 -18.01 14.58 3.57
N ARG A 28 -18.06 13.30 3.91
CA ARG A 28 -18.89 12.31 3.19
C ARG A 28 -20.37 12.64 3.25
N LYS A 29 -20.88 13.06 4.42
CA LYS A 29 -22.27 13.48 4.58
C LYS A 29 -22.58 14.73 3.76
N GLU A 30 -21.69 15.70 3.71
CA GLU A 30 -21.84 16.91 2.89
C GLU A 30 -21.88 16.57 1.40
N HIS A 31 -21.01 15.68 0.94
CA HIS A 31 -20.94 15.20 -0.44
C HIS A 31 -22.23 14.45 -0.87
N GLU A 32 -22.70 13.54 -0.04
CA GLU A 32 -23.96 12.80 -0.27
C GLU A 32 -25.19 13.76 -0.27
N ASN A 33 -25.20 14.74 0.62
CA ASN A 33 -26.26 15.75 0.66
C ASN A 33 -26.28 16.63 -0.58
N ASP A 34 -25.13 16.99 -1.12
CA ASP A 34 -25.03 17.72 -2.40
C ASP A 34 -25.64 16.90 -3.55
N PHE A 35 -25.33 15.61 -3.62
CA PHE A 35 -25.96 14.72 -4.61
C PHE A 35 -27.45 14.56 -4.40
N LEU A 36 -27.90 14.44 -3.14
CA LEU A 36 -29.35 14.35 -2.79
C LEU A 36 -30.15 15.55 -3.28
N ILE A 37 -29.59 16.77 -3.15
CA ILE A 37 -30.28 18.01 -3.49
C ILE A 37 -30.20 18.29 -4.99
N ASN A 38 -29.06 18.10 -5.61
CA ASN A 38 -28.78 18.57 -6.96
C ASN A 38 -28.98 17.51 -8.05
N GLY A 39 -29.14 16.22 -7.70
CA GLY A 39 -29.41 15.12 -8.64
C GLY A 39 -28.40 15.11 -9.81
N SER A 40 -28.88 15.18 -11.05
CA SER A 40 -27.99 15.13 -12.22
C SER A 40 -27.10 16.37 -12.38
N GLN A 41 -27.43 17.51 -11.78
CA GLN A 41 -26.59 18.71 -11.81
C GLN A 41 -25.29 18.53 -11.00
N PHE A 42 -25.32 17.67 -9.97
CA PHE A 42 -24.14 17.25 -9.25
C PHE A 42 -23.03 16.74 -10.17
N ARG A 43 -23.37 16.16 -11.32
CA ARG A 43 -22.39 15.65 -12.29
C ARG A 43 -21.68 16.73 -13.12
N ALA A 44 -22.16 17.97 -13.12
CA ALA A 44 -21.59 19.02 -13.96
C ALA A 44 -20.07 19.25 -13.72
N ASN A 45 -19.60 18.99 -12.51
CA ASN A 45 -18.21 19.21 -12.09
C ASN A 45 -17.43 17.89 -11.88
N HIS A 46 -17.96 16.74 -12.31
CA HIS A 46 -17.36 15.42 -12.05
C HIS A 46 -15.91 15.32 -12.52
N GLU A 47 -15.65 15.69 -13.77
CA GLU A 47 -14.28 15.55 -14.34
C GLU A 47 -13.27 16.44 -13.60
N SER A 48 -13.59 17.71 -13.38
CA SER A 48 -12.70 18.62 -12.64
C SER A 48 -12.49 18.20 -11.19
N PHE A 49 -13.52 17.59 -10.57
CA PHE A 49 -13.40 17.02 -9.23
C PHE A 49 -12.43 15.82 -9.20
N LEU A 50 -12.55 14.90 -10.15
CA LEU A 50 -11.67 13.72 -10.23
C LEU A 50 -10.24 14.12 -10.65
N ASP A 51 -10.06 15.12 -11.51
CA ASP A 51 -8.76 15.69 -11.83
C ASP A 51 -8.07 16.25 -10.59
N ASN A 52 -8.82 16.92 -9.72
CA ASN A 52 -8.28 17.41 -8.46
C ASN A 52 -7.84 16.23 -7.54
N VAL A 53 -8.58 15.12 -7.51
CA VAL A 53 -8.16 13.93 -6.76
C VAL A 53 -6.86 13.34 -7.34
N ARG A 54 -6.71 13.26 -8.67
CA ARG A 54 -5.48 12.81 -9.33
C ARG A 54 -4.29 13.72 -8.97
N LEU A 55 -4.51 15.04 -8.98
CA LEU A 55 -3.50 16.01 -8.58
C LEU A 55 -3.09 15.86 -7.11
N GLN A 56 -4.05 15.63 -6.20
CA GLN A 56 -3.77 15.39 -4.78
C GLN A 56 -2.93 14.12 -4.58
N ILE A 57 -3.20 13.05 -5.33
CA ILE A 57 -2.41 11.82 -5.33
C ILE A 57 -0.98 12.11 -5.82
N ASN A 58 -0.83 12.80 -6.96
CA ASN A 58 0.47 13.15 -7.53
C ASN A 58 1.32 13.98 -6.56
N ASN A 59 0.72 14.94 -5.89
CA ASN A 59 1.40 15.74 -4.85
C ASN A 59 1.80 14.88 -3.64
N PHE A 60 0.92 13.97 -3.22
CA PHE A 60 1.16 13.09 -2.08
C PHE A 60 2.33 12.12 -2.31
N ILE A 61 2.49 11.61 -3.53
CA ILE A 61 3.61 10.73 -3.91
C ILE A 61 4.83 11.51 -4.44
N ASN A 62 4.81 12.85 -4.36
CA ASN A 62 5.86 13.75 -4.85
C ASN A 62 6.24 13.51 -6.31
N SER A 63 5.24 13.42 -7.17
CA SER A 63 5.44 13.22 -8.62
C SER A 63 4.36 13.97 -9.42
N PRO A 64 4.43 15.32 -9.48
CA PRO A 64 3.41 16.15 -10.13
C PRO A 64 3.22 15.86 -11.61
N ASP A 65 4.25 15.32 -12.26
CA ASP A 65 4.27 15.00 -13.70
C ASP A 65 3.81 13.54 -14.00
N SER A 66 3.39 12.78 -12.99
CA SER A 66 2.92 11.40 -13.18
C SER A 66 1.56 11.34 -13.83
N ASN A 67 1.36 10.34 -14.68
CA ASN A 67 0.05 9.97 -15.18
C ASN A 67 -0.65 9.08 -14.16
N THR A 68 -1.65 9.63 -13.46
CA THR A 68 -2.40 8.91 -12.42
C THR A 68 -3.82 8.62 -12.88
N CYS A 69 -4.23 7.37 -12.73
CA CYS A 69 -5.60 6.93 -12.95
C CYS A 69 -6.20 6.40 -11.65
N LEU A 70 -7.49 6.60 -11.48
CA LEU A 70 -8.25 6.16 -10.32
C LEU A 70 -8.75 4.73 -10.52
N VAL A 71 -8.50 3.86 -9.56
CA VAL A 71 -8.96 2.47 -9.58
C VAL A 71 -9.58 2.10 -8.25
N ASN A 72 -10.55 1.19 -8.22
CA ASN A 72 -11.28 0.86 -6.99
C ASN A 72 -10.38 0.26 -5.89
N ASN A 73 -9.28 -0.39 -6.26
CA ASN A 73 -8.30 -0.97 -5.35
C ASN A 73 -7.08 -1.46 -6.12
N PHE A 74 -6.03 -1.86 -5.38
CA PHE A 74 -4.81 -2.45 -5.95
C PHE A 74 -5.11 -3.63 -6.90
N SER A 75 -5.98 -4.55 -6.48
CA SER A 75 -6.23 -5.79 -7.25
C SER A 75 -6.86 -5.51 -8.62
N THR A 76 -7.73 -4.51 -8.71
CA THR A 76 -8.32 -4.04 -9.97
C THR A 76 -7.27 -3.36 -10.84
N GLY A 77 -6.49 -2.44 -10.27
CA GLY A 77 -5.42 -1.76 -11.01
C GLY A 77 -4.39 -2.73 -11.58
N LEU A 78 -3.96 -3.72 -10.77
CA LEU A 78 -3.03 -4.76 -11.25
C LEU A 78 -3.64 -5.62 -12.37
N ALA A 79 -4.91 -6.01 -12.26
CA ALA A 79 -5.56 -6.80 -13.30
C ALA A 79 -5.62 -6.04 -14.63
N LEU A 80 -5.99 -4.76 -14.58
CA LEU A 80 -6.02 -3.91 -15.78
C LEU A 80 -4.60 -3.75 -16.36
N LEU A 81 -3.59 -3.52 -15.53
CA LEU A 81 -2.20 -3.41 -15.98
C LEU A 81 -1.74 -4.68 -16.71
N LEU A 82 -1.95 -5.86 -16.11
CA LEU A 82 -1.52 -7.13 -16.68
C LEU A 82 -2.17 -7.43 -18.03
N ASN A 83 -3.41 -6.97 -18.26
CA ASN A 83 -4.07 -7.11 -19.56
C ASN A 83 -3.35 -6.35 -20.67
N HIS A 84 -2.54 -5.34 -20.33
CA HIS A 84 -1.79 -4.51 -21.28
C HIS A 84 -0.31 -4.91 -21.40
N ILE A 85 0.22 -5.74 -20.53
CA ILE A 85 1.57 -6.31 -20.65
C ILE A 85 1.58 -7.40 -21.74
N LYS A 86 2.65 -7.44 -22.56
CA LYS A 86 2.85 -8.48 -23.57
C LYS A 86 2.85 -9.85 -22.93
N SER A 87 2.10 -10.80 -23.49
CA SER A 87 2.00 -12.16 -22.96
C SER A 87 3.32 -12.94 -22.98
N SER A 88 4.27 -12.52 -23.80
CA SER A 88 5.63 -13.08 -23.85
C SER A 88 6.55 -12.58 -22.73
N SER A 89 6.12 -11.60 -21.92
CA SER A 89 6.93 -11.02 -20.86
C SER A 89 7.19 -12.02 -19.74
N LYS A 90 8.43 -12.04 -19.25
CA LYS A 90 8.88 -12.82 -18.10
C LYS A 90 8.72 -12.01 -16.82
N ILE A 91 7.99 -12.51 -15.85
CA ILE A 91 7.65 -11.77 -14.63
C ILE A 91 8.39 -12.34 -13.42
N LEU A 92 9.13 -11.48 -12.70
CA LEU A 92 9.70 -11.80 -11.40
C LEU A 92 8.74 -11.35 -10.30
N ILE A 93 8.46 -12.23 -9.32
CA ILE A 93 7.66 -11.93 -8.14
C ILE A 93 8.36 -12.41 -6.86
N ILE A 94 7.88 -11.97 -5.70
CA ILE A 94 8.32 -12.46 -4.41
C ILE A 94 7.37 -13.56 -3.94
N ASN A 95 7.91 -14.67 -3.43
CA ASN A 95 7.12 -15.74 -2.85
C ASN A 95 6.36 -15.23 -1.62
N GLU A 96 5.14 -15.74 -1.41
CA GLU A 96 4.24 -15.33 -0.32
C GLU A 96 3.89 -13.83 -0.30
N ASP A 97 4.04 -13.13 -1.44
CA ASP A 97 3.55 -11.77 -1.57
C ASP A 97 2.01 -11.74 -1.55
N TYR A 98 1.44 -10.55 -1.59
CA TYR A 98 -0.01 -10.37 -1.51
C TYR A 98 -0.74 -11.26 -2.54
N PRO A 99 -1.78 -12.03 -2.11
CA PRO A 99 -2.43 -13.01 -2.99
C PRO A 99 -2.91 -12.49 -4.34
N SER A 100 -3.25 -11.19 -4.44
CA SER A 100 -3.61 -10.60 -5.72
C SER A 100 -2.43 -10.49 -6.69
N ILE A 101 -1.18 -10.43 -6.21
CA ILE A 101 0.00 -10.52 -7.06
C ILE A 101 0.21 -11.98 -7.47
N THR A 102 0.43 -12.86 -6.49
CA THR A 102 0.80 -14.24 -6.74
C THR A 102 -0.25 -14.98 -7.57
N ASN A 103 -1.52 -14.91 -7.17
CA ASN A 103 -2.58 -15.62 -7.88
C ASN A 103 -2.82 -15.08 -9.31
N LYS A 104 -2.80 -13.74 -9.48
CA LYS A 104 -2.98 -13.16 -10.83
C LYS A 104 -1.86 -13.57 -11.78
N ILE A 105 -0.62 -13.61 -11.32
CA ILE A 105 0.52 -14.04 -12.16
C ILE A 105 0.42 -15.54 -12.45
N ILE A 106 0.17 -16.39 -11.45
CA ILE A 106 0.02 -17.84 -11.63
C ILE A 106 -1.08 -18.17 -12.66
N TYR A 107 -2.23 -17.48 -12.58
CA TYR A 107 -3.38 -17.77 -13.46
C TYR A 107 -3.41 -16.98 -14.77
N SER A 108 -2.46 -16.06 -14.99
CA SER A 108 -2.44 -15.23 -16.21
C SER A 108 -1.72 -15.83 -17.40
N GLY A 109 -1.01 -16.94 -17.21
CA GLY A 109 -0.26 -17.61 -18.27
C GLY A 109 1.09 -16.99 -18.61
N PHE A 110 1.57 -16.00 -17.85
CA PHE A 110 2.93 -15.47 -18.00
C PHE A 110 4.00 -16.49 -17.58
N GLU A 111 5.14 -16.47 -18.23
CA GLU A 111 6.34 -17.09 -17.68
C GLU A 111 6.77 -16.31 -16.44
N PHE A 112 6.93 -16.96 -15.28
CA PHE A 112 7.30 -16.27 -14.08
C PHE A 112 8.33 -17.02 -13.23
N CYS A 113 9.08 -16.27 -12.43
CA CYS A 113 9.95 -16.79 -11.38
C CYS A 113 9.57 -16.15 -10.05
N SER A 114 9.47 -16.97 -9.00
CA SER A 114 9.24 -16.54 -7.64
C SER A 114 10.52 -16.68 -6.83
N ILE A 115 10.91 -15.60 -6.14
CA ILE A 115 12.10 -15.57 -5.26
C ILE A 115 11.70 -15.67 -3.80
N GLU A 116 12.56 -16.27 -2.99
CA GLU A 116 12.30 -16.47 -1.56
C GLU A 116 12.22 -15.16 -0.78
N ASN A 117 11.18 -15.04 0.05
CA ASN A 117 10.95 -13.93 0.98
C ASN A 117 11.77 -14.14 2.26
N THR A 118 13.05 -13.77 2.24
CA THR A 118 13.99 -13.96 3.35
C THR A 118 14.42 -12.63 3.97
N TRP A 119 15.17 -12.70 5.08
CA TRP A 119 15.78 -11.50 5.69
C TRP A 119 16.76 -10.79 4.74
N ASP A 120 17.32 -11.49 3.75
CA ASP A 120 18.28 -11.02 2.74
C ASP A 120 17.60 -10.85 1.38
N LEU A 121 16.39 -10.28 1.38
CA LEU A 121 15.51 -10.20 0.20
C LEU A 121 16.16 -9.49 -0.98
N GLU A 122 16.93 -8.43 -0.74
CA GLU A 122 17.59 -7.66 -1.81
C GLU A 122 18.58 -8.52 -2.60
N ASN A 123 19.33 -9.41 -1.92
CA ASN A 123 20.21 -10.36 -2.61
C ASN A 123 19.43 -11.45 -3.37
N GLN A 124 18.27 -11.89 -2.83
CA GLN A 124 17.40 -12.81 -3.57
C GLN A 124 16.85 -12.16 -4.84
N ILE A 125 16.42 -10.88 -4.77
CA ILE A 125 15.99 -10.10 -5.94
C ILE A 125 17.12 -10.05 -6.98
N LEU A 126 18.33 -9.68 -6.57
CA LEU A 126 19.47 -9.58 -7.49
C LEU A 126 19.82 -10.92 -8.14
N LYS A 127 19.79 -12.02 -7.39
CA LYS A 127 19.98 -13.38 -7.92
C LYS A 127 18.88 -13.76 -8.92
N GLY A 128 17.62 -13.46 -8.58
CA GLY A 128 16.46 -13.69 -9.44
C GLY A 128 16.61 -12.94 -10.78
N ILE A 129 16.93 -11.65 -10.73
CA ILE A 129 17.14 -10.82 -11.92
C ILE A 129 18.26 -11.41 -12.80
N LYS A 130 19.41 -11.75 -12.22
CA LYS A 130 20.55 -12.30 -12.99
C LYS A 130 20.24 -13.67 -13.61
N LYS A 131 19.53 -14.53 -12.90
CA LYS A 131 19.24 -15.90 -13.34
C LYS A 131 18.10 -15.98 -14.33
N PHE A 132 17.02 -15.23 -14.07
CA PHE A 132 15.77 -15.32 -14.82
C PHE A 132 15.68 -14.28 -15.94
N THR A 133 16.45 -13.16 -15.83
CA THR A 133 16.39 -12.02 -16.79
C THR A 133 14.96 -11.58 -17.07
N PRO A 134 14.22 -11.10 -16.04
CA PRO A 134 12.82 -10.74 -16.18
C PRO A 134 12.63 -9.46 -16.99
N ASP A 135 11.50 -9.37 -17.69
CA ASP A 135 11.02 -8.16 -18.35
C ASP A 135 10.29 -7.24 -17.34
N VAL A 136 9.59 -7.85 -16.36
CA VAL A 136 8.80 -7.15 -15.37
C VAL A 136 9.12 -7.66 -13.97
N PHE A 137 9.27 -6.77 -13.00
CA PHE A 137 9.39 -7.12 -11.59
C PHE A 137 8.19 -6.51 -10.83
N ILE A 138 7.37 -7.37 -10.21
CA ILE A 138 6.16 -6.96 -9.46
C ILE A 138 6.32 -7.37 -8.00
N PHE A 139 6.15 -6.42 -7.07
CA PHE A 139 6.32 -6.67 -5.64
C PHE A 139 5.54 -5.71 -4.76
N SER A 140 5.25 -6.11 -3.51
CA SER A 140 4.78 -5.20 -2.47
C SER A 140 5.97 -4.49 -1.81
N ILE A 141 5.92 -3.15 -1.70
CA ILE A 141 6.96 -2.36 -1.01
C ILE A 141 7.08 -2.82 0.46
N VAL A 142 5.95 -3.15 1.08
CA VAL A 142 5.88 -3.72 2.44
C VAL A 142 5.10 -5.02 2.39
N GLN A 143 5.73 -6.10 2.83
CA GLN A 143 5.10 -7.43 2.88
C GLN A 143 3.94 -7.44 3.88
N TYR A 144 2.77 -7.92 3.43
CA TYR A 144 1.51 -7.74 4.16
C TYR A 144 1.36 -8.63 5.41
N ILE A 145 2.09 -9.74 5.49
CA ILE A 145 2.03 -10.64 6.64
C ILE A 145 2.87 -10.10 7.79
N ASP A 146 4.15 -9.85 7.55
CA ASP A 146 5.16 -9.65 8.59
C ASP A 146 5.80 -8.25 8.57
N GLY A 147 5.46 -7.43 7.57
CA GLY A 147 5.90 -6.04 7.50
C GLY A 147 7.33 -5.85 7.01
N LEU A 148 7.96 -6.87 6.40
CA LEU A 148 9.26 -6.69 5.78
C LEU A 148 9.18 -5.56 4.75
N LEU A 149 10.01 -4.54 4.90
CA LEU A 149 10.11 -3.39 4.00
C LEU A 149 11.29 -3.59 3.06
N ILE A 150 11.06 -3.46 1.75
CA ILE A 150 12.13 -3.48 0.75
C ILE A 150 12.93 -2.19 0.82
N ASP A 151 14.25 -2.29 0.68
CA ASP A 151 15.12 -1.13 0.58
C ASP A 151 14.89 -0.40 -0.74
N LEU A 152 14.30 0.80 -0.67
CA LEU A 152 13.98 1.61 -1.86
C LEU A 152 15.23 2.15 -2.54
N ASP A 153 16.33 2.40 -1.81
CA ASP A 153 17.61 2.79 -2.42
C ASP A 153 18.18 1.63 -3.24
N PHE A 154 17.97 0.39 -2.81
CA PHE A 154 18.31 -0.79 -3.60
C PHE A 154 17.49 -0.85 -4.89
N ILE A 155 16.16 -0.61 -4.84
CA ILE A 155 15.31 -0.59 -6.04
C ILE A 155 15.78 0.47 -7.03
N LYS A 156 16.13 1.66 -6.57
CA LYS A 156 16.72 2.72 -7.40
C LYS A 156 18.00 2.26 -8.09
N LYS A 157 18.89 1.58 -7.36
CA LYS A 157 20.13 0.99 -7.93
C LYS A 157 19.82 -0.10 -8.96
N ILE A 158 18.81 -0.94 -8.71
CA ILE A 158 18.35 -1.96 -9.68
C ILE A 158 17.89 -1.30 -10.96
N LYS A 159 17.03 -0.27 -10.87
CA LYS A 159 16.53 0.44 -12.06
C LYS A 159 17.66 1.10 -12.85
N THR A 160 18.62 1.71 -12.17
CA THR A 160 19.82 2.29 -12.84
C THR A 160 20.63 1.23 -13.59
N LYS A 161 20.79 0.05 -12.99
CA LYS A 161 21.61 -1.04 -13.56
C LYS A 161 20.87 -1.83 -14.65
N TYR A 162 19.58 -1.97 -14.53
CA TYR A 162 18.70 -2.73 -15.43
C TYR A 162 17.53 -1.84 -15.87
N PRO A 163 17.79 -0.81 -16.70
CA PRO A 163 16.79 0.21 -17.05
C PRO A 163 15.59 -0.36 -17.82
N ASP A 164 15.78 -1.47 -18.52
CA ASP A 164 14.76 -2.11 -19.35
C ASP A 164 13.74 -2.94 -18.53
N ILE A 165 14.04 -3.28 -17.28
CA ILE A 165 13.08 -3.98 -16.43
C ILE A 165 11.96 -3.00 -16.04
N LEU A 166 10.70 -3.36 -16.34
CA LEU A 166 9.52 -2.64 -15.85
C LEU A 166 9.30 -2.96 -14.37
N ILE A 167 9.46 -1.98 -13.50
CA ILE A 167 9.33 -2.12 -12.03
C ILE A 167 7.95 -1.65 -11.59
N VAL A 168 7.13 -2.59 -11.09
CA VAL A 168 5.75 -2.35 -10.63
C VAL A 168 5.65 -2.63 -9.13
N ALA A 169 5.17 -1.68 -8.35
CA ALA A 169 5.11 -1.81 -6.90
C ALA A 169 3.69 -1.65 -6.33
N ASP A 170 3.33 -2.53 -5.38
CA ASP A 170 2.17 -2.35 -4.50
C ASP A 170 2.56 -1.45 -3.33
N GLY A 171 1.96 -0.26 -3.27
CA GLY A 171 2.14 0.71 -2.20
C GLY A 171 1.10 0.62 -1.07
N THR A 172 0.17 -0.33 -1.10
CA THR A 172 -0.99 -0.38 -0.19
C THR A 172 -0.63 -0.46 1.30
N GLN A 173 0.49 -1.07 1.66
CA GLN A 173 0.97 -1.12 3.04
C GLN A 173 2.03 -0.05 3.34
N PHE A 174 2.35 0.79 2.38
CA PHE A 174 3.41 1.79 2.46
C PHE A 174 2.91 3.24 2.47
N PHE A 175 2.05 3.61 1.52
CA PHE A 175 1.54 4.98 1.41
C PHE A 175 0.72 5.38 2.63
N GLY A 176 1.03 6.53 3.20
CA GLY A 176 0.47 7.03 4.46
C GLY A 176 1.29 6.68 5.70
N THR A 177 2.39 5.90 5.56
CA THR A 177 3.31 5.60 6.67
C THR A 177 4.60 6.38 6.64
N LYS A 178 5.05 6.76 5.44
CA LYS A 178 6.35 7.38 5.21
C LYS A 178 6.29 8.31 4.00
N SER A 179 7.11 9.36 4.04
CA SER A 179 7.32 10.23 2.88
C SER A 179 7.92 9.45 1.72
N PHE A 180 7.47 9.74 0.50
CA PHE A 180 7.90 9.03 -0.69
C PHE A 180 8.11 9.99 -1.85
N ASP A 181 9.15 9.78 -2.61
CA ASP A 181 9.45 10.47 -3.86
C ASP A 181 9.36 9.47 -5.01
N PHE A 182 8.16 9.37 -5.61
CA PHE A 182 7.93 8.44 -6.70
C PHE A 182 8.78 8.78 -7.93
N LYS A 183 8.94 10.07 -8.23
CA LYS A 183 9.70 10.54 -9.39
C LYS A 183 11.12 10.00 -9.43
N SER A 184 11.78 9.92 -8.27
CA SER A 184 13.18 9.49 -8.15
C SER A 184 13.39 8.09 -7.57
N SER A 185 12.29 7.34 -7.34
CA SER A 185 12.33 6.04 -6.65
C SER A 185 12.97 4.90 -7.44
N GLY A 186 13.00 5.01 -8.77
CA GLY A 186 13.34 3.91 -9.67
C GLY A 186 12.20 2.93 -9.92
N ILE A 187 11.01 3.18 -9.37
CA ILE A 187 9.79 2.43 -9.65
C ILE A 187 9.10 3.08 -10.85
N ASP A 188 8.68 2.28 -11.82
CA ASP A 188 8.01 2.76 -13.03
C ASP A 188 6.50 2.96 -12.82
N ILE A 189 5.87 2.03 -12.10
CA ILE A 189 4.43 2.05 -11.84
C ILE A 189 4.18 1.73 -10.36
N VAL A 190 3.38 2.55 -9.70
CA VAL A 190 2.86 2.25 -8.37
C VAL A 190 1.36 2.06 -8.43
N ILE A 191 0.87 1.06 -7.71
CA ILE A 191 -0.57 0.79 -7.54
C ILE A 191 -0.86 0.72 -6.05
N SER A 192 -1.96 1.32 -5.60
CA SER A 192 -2.31 1.28 -4.19
C SER A 192 -3.81 1.34 -3.96
N SER A 193 -4.27 0.68 -2.89
CA SER A 193 -5.60 0.91 -2.32
C SER A 193 -5.54 1.99 -1.25
N GLY A 194 -6.57 2.85 -1.15
CA GLY A 194 -6.61 3.98 -0.23
C GLY A 194 -7.12 3.67 1.18
N TYR A 195 -7.71 2.50 1.42
CA TYR A 195 -8.48 2.21 2.63
C TYR A 195 -7.67 1.82 3.88
N LYS A 196 -6.33 1.69 3.77
CA LYS A 196 -5.49 1.30 4.92
C LYS A 196 -4.85 2.52 5.57
N TRP A 197 -3.60 2.76 5.28
CA TRP A 197 -2.78 3.80 5.91
C TRP A 197 -3.10 5.21 5.41
N MET A 198 -3.64 5.32 4.20
CA MET A 198 -4.14 6.59 3.65
C MET A 198 -5.51 6.98 4.20
N LEU A 199 -6.18 6.13 4.98
CA LEU A 199 -7.44 6.39 5.69
C LEU A 199 -8.60 6.86 4.79
N GLY A 200 -8.56 6.57 3.48
CA GLY A 200 -9.54 7.05 2.49
C GLY A 200 -10.87 6.30 2.47
N GLY A 201 -11.08 5.30 3.35
CA GLY A 201 -12.24 4.40 3.27
C GLY A 201 -12.12 3.41 2.11
N TYR A 202 -13.15 2.59 1.92
CA TYR A 202 -13.17 1.56 0.88
C TYR A 202 -13.58 2.09 -0.49
N GLY A 203 -13.28 1.31 -1.55
CA GLY A 203 -13.75 1.57 -2.92
C GLY A 203 -12.85 2.52 -3.72
N ASN A 204 -11.67 2.86 -3.21
CA ASN A 204 -10.73 3.77 -3.86
C ASN A 204 -9.29 3.28 -3.83
N GLY A 205 -8.53 3.77 -4.77
CA GLY A 205 -7.11 3.52 -4.97
C GLY A 205 -6.65 4.22 -6.23
N PHE A 206 -5.42 3.99 -6.62
CA PHE A 206 -4.84 4.58 -7.82
C PHE A 206 -3.77 3.70 -8.44
N ILE A 207 -3.51 3.95 -9.71
CA ILE A 207 -2.34 3.51 -10.45
C ILE A 207 -1.65 4.75 -11.00
N SER A 208 -0.37 4.92 -10.73
CA SER A 208 0.42 6.05 -11.22
C SER A 208 1.62 5.54 -12.00
N PHE A 209 1.83 6.16 -13.16
CA PHE A 209 2.92 5.86 -14.08
C PHE A 209 3.96 6.96 -13.99
N ASN A 210 5.24 6.59 -13.81
CA ASN A 210 6.33 7.55 -13.89
C ASN A 210 6.44 8.10 -15.33
N LYS A 211 7.04 9.28 -15.49
CA LYS A 211 7.14 9.96 -16.78
C LYS A 211 7.93 9.15 -17.83
N ILE A 212 8.94 8.43 -17.41
CA ILE A 212 9.80 7.63 -18.27
C ILE A 212 9.73 6.17 -17.80
N ILE A 213 9.11 5.33 -18.62
CA ILE A 213 8.98 3.89 -18.38
C ILE A 213 9.33 3.09 -19.63
N PRO A 214 9.77 1.82 -19.52
CA PRO A 214 10.11 0.98 -20.68
C PRO A 214 8.84 0.52 -21.41
N LEU A 215 8.42 1.27 -22.43
CA LEU A 215 7.16 1.08 -23.16
C LEU A 215 7.11 -0.21 -23.99
N HIS A 216 8.24 -0.79 -24.34
CA HIS A 216 8.33 -1.98 -25.18
C HIS A 216 7.72 -3.25 -24.54
N HIS A 217 7.46 -3.24 -23.21
CA HIS A 217 6.76 -4.34 -22.53
C HIS A 217 5.24 -4.31 -22.69
N PHE A 218 4.68 -3.24 -23.25
CA PHE A 218 3.24 -3.11 -23.44
C PHE A 218 2.80 -3.60 -24.81
N LYS A 219 1.57 -4.13 -24.90
CA LYS A 219 0.94 -4.59 -26.16
C LYS A 219 0.73 -3.45 -27.15
N LYS A 220 0.47 -2.24 -26.63
CA LYS A 220 0.31 -1.01 -27.38
C LYS A 220 1.20 0.08 -26.76
N ASP A 221 1.64 1.03 -27.56
CA ASP A 221 2.36 2.20 -27.03
C ASP A 221 1.42 3.01 -26.12
N LEU A 222 1.75 3.09 -24.84
CA LEU A 222 0.96 3.83 -23.86
C LEU A 222 0.92 5.34 -24.13
N ASN A 223 1.90 5.88 -24.88
CA ASN A 223 1.88 7.29 -25.28
C ASN A 223 0.85 7.58 -26.36
N SER A 224 0.41 6.55 -27.10
CA SER A 224 -0.58 6.66 -28.16
C SER A 224 -2.02 6.45 -27.73
N ILE A 225 -2.25 6.17 -26.44
CA ILE A 225 -3.55 5.84 -25.89
C ILE A 225 -3.87 6.71 -24.66
N ASN A 226 -5.15 6.98 -24.45
CA ASN A 226 -5.61 7.65 -23.24
C ASN A 226 -5.65 6.67 -22.08
N LEU A 227 -4.75 6.83 -21.10
CA LEU A 227 -4.68 5.96 -19.93
C LEU A 227 -5.98 6.00 -19.10
N LEU A 228 -6.66 7.14 -19.05
CA LEU A 228 -7.92 7.26 -18.33
C LEU A 228 -8.98 6.33 -18.93
N GLU A 229 -9.10 6.27 -20.26
CA GLU A 229 -10.06 5.37 -20.94
C GLU A 229 -9.79 3.89 -20.65
N ILE A 230 -8.52 3.53 -20.38
CA ILE A 230 -8.13 2.16 -20.09
C ILE A 230 -8.39 1.78 -18.63
N PHE A 231 -7.98 2.66 -17.70
CA PHE A 231 -7.97 2.35 -16.27
C PHE A 231 -9.20 2.86 -15.54
N GLU A 232 -9.89 3.87 -16.06
CA GLU A 232 -11.07 4.48 -15.47
C GLU A 232 -12.30 4.14 -16.30
N GLN A 233 -12.84 2.94 -16.11
CA GLN A 233 -13.97 2.48 -16.89
C GLN A 233 -15.31 2.91 -16.29
N GLY A 234 -16.16 3.55 -17.12
CA GLY A 234 -17.49 3.99 -16.74
C GLY A 234 -17.48 5.26 -15.87
N HIS A 235 -18.55 5.44 -15.10
CA HIS A 235 -18.65 6.57 -14.17
C HIS A 235 -18.06 6.22 -12.82
N LEU A 236 -17.07 7.02 -12.40
CA LEU A 236 -16.40 6.79 -11.13
C LEU A 236 -17.22 7.29 -9.93
N ASP A 237 -17.12 6.61 -8.82
CA ASP A 237 -17.73 6.98 -7.55
C ASP A 237 -16.99 8.15 -6.88
N THR A 238 -17.53 9.37 -7.03
CA THR A 238 -16.92 10.58 -6.46
C THR A 238 -16.89 10.57 -4.93
N LEU A 239 -17.80 9.85 -4.25
CA LEU A 239 -17.74 9.72 -2.79
C LEU A 239 -16.50 8.96 -2.36
N SER A 240 -16.23 7.82 -2.98
CA SER A 240 -15.08 6.98 -2.64
C SER A 240 -13.76 7.65 -3.01
N PHE A 241 -13.62 8.15 -4.24
CA PHE A 241 -12.39 8.79 -4.68
C PHE A 241 -12.17 10.15 -4.01
N GLY A 242 -13.22 10.93 -3.80
CA GLY A 242 -13.13 12.18 -3.03
C GLY A 242 -12.77 11.95 -1.56
N SER A 243 -13.23 10.84 -0.95
CA SER A 243 -12.79 10.43 0.39
C SER A 243 -11.28 10.19 0.44
N LEU A 244 -10.69 9.60 -0.59
CA LEU A 244 -9.24 9.43 -0.69
C LEU A 244 -8.54 10.81 -0.80
N GLY A 245 -8.96 11.66 -1.73
CA GLY A 245 -8.40 13.00 -1.90
C GLY A 245 -8.48 13.84 -0.62
N PHE A 246 -9.66 13.86 0.02
CA PHE A 246 -9.83 14.53 1.30
C PHE A 246 -8.86 14.00 2.37
N SER A 247 -8.73 12.69 2.47
CA SER A 247 -7.85 12.07 3.46
C SER A 247 -6.36 12.36 3.19
N LEU A 248 -5.93 12.35 1.94
CA LEU A 248 -4.55 12.71 1.57
C LEU A 248 -4.23 14.16 1.96
N ASN A 249 -5.16 15.09 1.76
CA ASN A 249 -4.99 16.48 2.20
C ASN A 249 -4.91 16.58 3.73
N GLN A 250 -5.75 15.85 4.48
CA GLN A 250 -5.70 15.81 5.94
C GLN A 250 -4.38 15.23 6.46
N ILE A 251 -3.88 14.15 5.86
CA ILE A 251 -2.59 13.53 6.19
C ILE A 251 -1.44 14.51 5.89
N SER A 252 -1.46 15.17 4.73
CA SER A 252 -0.45 16.15 4.34
C SER A 252 -0.43 17.36 5.29
N SER A 253 -1.61 17.86 5.67
CA SER A 253 -1.77 18.95 6.63
C SER A 253 -1.33 18.57 8.05
N TYR A 254 -1.55 17.33 8.47
CA TYR A 254 -1.02 16.80 9.74
C TYR A 254 0.51 16.69 9.71
N GLY A 255 1.08 16.45 8.56
CA GLY A 255 2.51 16.40 8.25
C GLY A 255 3.06 14.98 8.16
N MET A 256 3.40 14.55 6.93
CA MET A 256 3.94 13.21 6.68
C MET A 256 5.20 12.89 7.50
N LYS A 257 6.09 13.87 7.69
CA LYS A 257 7.30 13.66 8.52
C LYS A 257 6.98 13.39 9.99
N LYS A 258 5.95 14.04 10.51
CA LYS A 258 5.46 13.80 11.88
C LYS A 258 4.86 12.40 12.01
N ILE A 259 4.06 11.97 11.02
CA ILE A 259 3.51 10.61 10.95
C ILE A 259 4.63 9.58 10.90
N GLU A 260 5.58 9.75 9.98
CA GLU A 260 6.73 8.85 9.81
C GLU A 260 7.53 8.72 11.11
N ASN A 261 7.85 9.82 11.77
CA ASN A 261 8.61 9.82 13.02
C ASN A 261 7.86 9.06 14.12
N GLN A 262 6.55 9.29 14.27
CA GLN A 262 5.73 8.61 15.26
C GLN A 262 5.65 7.10 14.99
N ILE A 263 5.41 6.70 13.74
CA ILE A 263 5.36 5.29 13.35
C ILE A 263 6.71 4.61 13.57
N ASN A 264 7.82 5.26 13.21
CA ASN A 264 9.17 4.71 13.41
C ASN A 264 9.49 4.53 14.89
N LEU A 265 9.12 5.48 15.75
CA LEU A 265 9.31 5.38 17.20
C LEU A 265 8.53 4.19 17.77
N LEU A 266 7.25 4.06 17.43
CA LEU A 266 6.40 2.96 17.89
C LEU A 266 6.89 1.61 17.35
N SER A 267 7.24 1.55 16.07
CA SER A 267 7.74 0.33 15.42
C SER A 267 9.04 -0.15 16.05
N SER A 268 10.00 0.74 16.30
CA SER A 268 11.28 0.41 16.92
C SER A 268 11.08 -0.11 18.34
N TYR A 269 10.25 0.56 19.14
CA TYR A 269 9.92 0.16 20.49
C TYR A 269 9.21 -1.20 20.55
N ALA A 270 8.21 -1.40 19.69
CA ALA A 270 7.51 -2.69 19.58
C ALA A 270 8.46 -3.81 19.14
N LYS A 271 9.32 -3.57 18.13
CA LYS A 271 10.29 -4.56 17.66
C LYS A 271 11.24 -5.01 18.77
N GLU A 272 11.74 -4.08 19.59
CA GLU A 272 12.62 -4.39 20.73
C GLU A 272 11.92 -5.34 21.71
N ILE A 273 10.70 -5.00 22.15
CA ILE A 273 9.92 -5.81 23.10
C ILE A 273 9.62 -7.20 22.54
N LEU A 274 9.10 -7.25 21.32
CA LEU A 274 8.70 -8.50 20.67
C LEU A 274 9.90 -9.42 20.41
N THR A 275 11.07 -8.85 20.12
CA THR A 275 12.33 -9.60 19.97
C THR A 275 12.78 -10.20 21.30
N LYS A 276 12.78 -9.41 22.39
CA LYS A 276 13.12 -9.89 23.75
C LYS A 276 12.20 -11.03 24.20
N LYS A 277 10.92 -10.96 23.83
CA LYS A 277 9.95 -12.04 24.11
C LYS A 277 10.02 -13.23 23.13
N LYS A 278 10.92 -13.21 22.13
CA LYS A 278 11.07 -14.25 21.09
C LYS A 278 9.78 -14.50 20.28
N LEU A 279 8.95 -13.47 20.12
CA LEU A 279 7.67 -13.54 19.41
C LEU A 279 7.78 -13.28 17.91
N LEU A 280 8.90 -12.76 17.43
CA LEU A 280 9.17 -12.55 16.01
C LEU A 280 9.91 -13.73 15.39
N SER A 281 9.75 -13.90 14.08
CA SER A 281 10.57 -14.84 13.30
C SER A 281 12.00 -14.31 13.17
N ASP A 282 12.96 -15.22 13.00
CA ASP A 282 14.38 -14.87 12.80
C ASP A 282 14.56 -13.95 11.56
N LYS A 283 13.75 -14.15 10.52
CA LYS A 283 13.69 -13.29 9.36
C LYS A 283 13.50 -11.82 9.75
N ILE A 284 12.51 -11.53 10.59
CA ILE A 284 12.17 -10.16 11.00
C ILE A 284 13.15 -9.61 12.04
N VAL A 285 13.63 -10.44 12.97
CA VAL A 285 14.67 -10.02 13.92
C VAL A 285 15.93 -9.53 13.22
N ARG A 286 16.39 -10.26 12.21
CA ARG A 286 17.60 -9.93 11.42
C ARG A 286 17.41 -8.78 10.44
N ARG A 287 16.15 -8.46 10.10
CA ARG A 287 15.83 -7.47 9.06
C ARG A 287 16.10 -6.05 9.55
N LYS A 288 16.92 -5.28 8.79
CA LYS A 288 17.18 -3.86 9.05
C LYS A 288 15.99 -2.98 8.64
N HIS A 289 15.50 -3.14 7.42
CA HIS A 289 14.38 -2.37 6.89
C HIS A 289 13.07 -3.07 7.21
N HIS A 290 12.25 -2.45 8.04
CA HIS A 290 11.00 -3.02 8.52
C HIS A 290 9.94 -1.92 8.69
N SER A 291 8.68 -2.27 8.46
CA SER A 291 7.54 -1.37 8.68
C SER A 291 7.03 -1.47 10.14
N SER A 292 5.87 -0.91 10.40
CA SER A 292 5.19 -1.04 11.69
C SER A 292 4.21 -2.22 11.76
N ILE A 293 4.30 -3.17 10.82
CA ILE A 293 3.49 -4.39 10.78
C ILE A 293 4.34 -5.53 11.33
N PHE A 294 3.80 -6.29 12.28
CA PHE A 294 4.46 -7.46 12.86
C PHE A 294 3.53 -8.66 12.82
N ASN A 295 4.04 -9.82 12.45
CA ASN A 295 3.41 -11.11 12.69
C ASN A 295 4.05 -11.73 13.93
N ILE A 296 3.29 -11.80 15.01
CA ILE A 296 3.78 -12.37 16.28
C ILE A 296 3.36 -13.82 16.40
N LYS A 297 4.23 -14.65 16.96
CA LYS A 297 3.91 -16.03 17.33
C LYS A 297 2.75 -16.01 18.31
N GLY A 298 1.69 -16.73 18.01
CA GLY A 298 0.50 -16.78 18.83
C GLY A 298 -0.58 -17.65 18.22
N ASP A 299 -1.33 -18.29 19.09
CA ASP A 299 -2.41 -19.21 18.75
C ASP A 299 -3.80 -18.55 18.87
N HIS A 300 -4.83 -19.38 18.78
CA HIS A 300 -6.21 -18.94 18.98
C HIS A 300 -6.47 -18.40 20.39
N ASN A 301 -5.84 -18.97 21.41
CA ASN A 301 -6.04 -18.58 22.82
C ASN A 301 -5.48 -17.17 23.05
N LEU A 302 -4.29 -16.88 22.51
CA LEU A 302 -3.73 -15.54 22.56
C LEU A 302 -4.61 -14.54 21.81
N PHE A 303 -5.14 -14.90 20.64
CA PHE A 303 -6.08 -14.03 19.91
C PHE A 303 -7.32 -13.68 20.74
N ILE A 304 -7.92 -14.66 21.40
CA ILE A 304 -9.09 -14.43 22.29
C ILE A 304 -8.69 -13.59 23.50
N LYS A 305 -7.51 -13.86 24.11
CA LYS A 305 -7.00 -13.06 25.23
C LYS A 305 -6.82 -11.58 24.86
N LEU A 306 -6.25 -11.29 23.69
CA LEU A 306 -6.12 -9.92 23.17
C LEU A 306 -7.49 -9.27 22.95
N LYS A 307 -8.42 -9.98 22.30
CA LYS A 307 -9.78 -9.51 22.04
C LYS A 307 -10.53 -9.17 23.34
N ASN A 308 -10.44 -10.03 24.37
CA ASN A 308 -11.06 -9.81 25.67
C ASN A 308 -10.48 -8.58 26.39
N ASN A 309 -9.23 -8.24 26.11
CA ASN A 309 -8.56 -7.01 26.57
C ASN A 309 -8.78 -5.83 25.63
N LYS A 310 -9.74 -5.91 24.69
CA LYS A 310 -10.08 -4.85 23.73
C LYS A 310 -8.93 -4.45 22.81
N ILE A 311 -8.00 -5.35 22.56
CA ILE A 311 -6.92 -5.17 21.60
C ILE A 311 -7.34 -5.81 20.29
N ILE A 312 -7.47 -5.00 19.23
CA ILE A 312 -7.91 -5.42 17.91
C ILE A 312 -6.70 -5.76 17.05
N CYS A 313 -6.64 -6.98 16.58
CA CYS A 313 -5.61 -7.50 15.67
C CYS A 313 -6.23 -8.56 14.74
N SER A 314 -5.48 -9.11 13.80
CA SER A 314 -5.98 -10.15 12.89
C SER A 314 -5.07 -11.37 12.84
N LYS A 315 -5.67 -12.56 12.63
CA LYS A 315 -4.93 -13.77 12.29
C LYS A 315 -4.44 -13.68 10.85
N ARG A 316 -3.13 -13.85 10.63
CA ARG A 316 -2.53 -13.87 9.29
C ARG A 316 -1.28 -14.76 9.31
N GLY A 317 -1.08 -15.53 8.21
CA GLY A 317 -0.02 -16.53 8.21
C GLY A 317 -0.16 -17.46 9.41
N ASP A 318 0.96 -17.83 10.03
CA ASP A 318 1.02 -18.75 11.17
C ASP A 318 0.86 -18.05 12.53
N GLY A 319 0.51 -16.77 12.57
CA GLY A 319 0.48 -15.99 13.80
C GLY A 319 -0.62 -14.92 13.84
N LEU A 320 -0.39 -13.95 14.71
CA LEU A 320 -1.26 -12.79 14.89
C LEU A 320 -0.56 -11.57 14.31
N ARG A 321 -1.22 -10.90 13.36
CA ARG A 321 -0.71 -9.67 12.78
C ARG A 321 -1.19 -8.48 13.59
N ILE A 322 -0.25 -7.69 14.06
CA ILE A 322 -0.44 -6.39 14.70
C ILE A 322 0.23 -5.30 13.87
N SER A 323 -0.29 -4.10 13.95
CA SER A 323 0.28 -2.96 13.23
C SER A 323 0.06 -1.66 13.99
N PHE A 324 1.08 -0.80 14.02
CA PHE A 324 1.05 0.49 14.73
C PHE A 324 0.99 1.63 13.75
N ASN A 325 0.02 2.51 13.92
CA ASN A 325 -0.13 3.73 13.14
C ASN A 325 0.16 4.98 14.00
N PHE A 326 0.22 6.15 13.39
CA PHE A 326 0.57 7.41 14.09
C PHE A 326 -0.39 7.77 15.24
N TYR A 327 -1.61 7.27 15.24
CA TYR A 327 -2.59 7.49 16.31
C TYR A 327 -2.40 6.56 17.52
N ASN A 328 -1.57 5.52 17.40
CA ASN A 328 -1.24 4.65 18.52
C ASN A 328 -0.27 5.34 19.50
N LYS A 329 -0.21 4.84 20.73
CA LYS A 329 0.58 5.39 21.82
C LYS A 329 1.54 4.34 22.39
N LYS A 330 2.66 4.79 22.97
CA LYS A 330 3.66 3.90 23.58
C LYS A 330 3.07 3.05 24.73
N ASN A 331 2.20 3.63 25.56
CA ASN A 331 1.55 2.90 26.65
C ASN A 331 0.63 1.76 26.16
N GLU A 332 0.13 1.81 24.92
CA GLU A 332 -0.64 0.70 24.33
C GLU A 332 0.29 -0.51 24.05
N ILE A 333 1.55 -0.24 23.65
CA ILE A 333 2.57 -1.28 23.50
C ILE A 333 2.92 -1.86 24.89
N ASP A 334 3.02 -1.03 25.93
CA ASP A 334 3.27 -1.48 27.29
C ASP A 334 2.12 -2.37 27.82
N LEU A 335 0.87 -2.02 27.52
CA LEU A 335 -0.29 -2.86 27.86
C LEU A 335 -0.26 -4.18 27.07
N LEU A 336 0.01 -4.13 25.76
CA LEU A 336 0.19 -5.33 24.96
C LEU A 336 1.29 -6.23 25.56
N ASN A 337 2.44 -5.65 25.93
CA ASN A 337 3.58 -6.38 26.54
C ASN A 337 3.21 -7.12 27.84
N LYS A 338 2.31 -6.58 28.65
CA LYS A 338 1.82 -7.25 29.90
C LYS A 338 0.93 -8.45 29.59
N ILE A 339 0.26 -8.47 28.43
CA ILE A 339 -0.65 -9.53 28.03
C ILE A 339 0.10 -10.67 27.32
N LEU A 340 1.09 -10.31 26.48
CA LEU A 340 1.97 -11.26 25.80
C LEU A 340 2.89 -12.01 26.79
#